data_73f538d4172996d6dce88f5c19051341
#
_entry.id   73f538d4172996d6dce88f5c19051341
#
_cell.length_a   1.000
_cell.length_b   1.000
_cell.length_c   1.000
_cell.angle_alpha   90.00
_cell.angle_beta   90.00
_cell.angle_gamma   90.00
#
_symmetry.space_group_name_H-M   'P 1'
#
loop_
_entity.id
_entity.type
_entity.pdbx_description
1 polymer ?
#
loop_
_entity_poly.entity_id
_entity_poly.type
_entity_poly.pdbx_seq_one_letter_code
_entity_poly.pdbx_strand_id
1 'polypeptide(L)'
;MPDRSTADTAGTAETVGTAAASDITRQVDALLDRSTDGIVMDSRDRRAVVLSRQTVYQGAVFDVEDMRIALPAGGGDSVTVRRQVCRHAPCVVMLVHDEARDLYLLEREYRVGSDLFAYGLPAGLMDDGEDVEQAALRELAEETGVVPVGQDGVIFDHVGAFYSSEGMSDELANIMVMHLRRWESRPRRFDPDEHVESAWVTWRQLAGVPVTASNSVIAIQHEKIQRILKKQ
;
A
#
# COMPACT_ATOMS: atom_id res chain seq x y z
N MET A 1 15.84 37.31 -26.80
CA MET A 1 15.03 36.87 -25.66
C MET A 1 13.70 36.37 -26.19
N PRO A 2 13.48 35.05 -26.35
CA PRO A 2 12.13 34.54 -26.52
C PRO A 2 11.64 33.90 -25.23
N ASP A 3 10.44 34.26 -24.94
CA ASP A 3 9.53 33.83 -23.91
C ASP A 3 9.35 32.30 -23.93
N ARG A 4 9.54 31.62 -22.77
CA ARG A 4 9.19 30.21 -22.58
C ARG A 4 7.90 30.15 -21.75
N SER A 5 6.82 30.01 -22.47
CA SER A 5 5.53 29.53 -21.96
C SER A 5 5.73 28.19 -21.25
N THR A 6 5.53 28.16 -19.93
CA THR A 6 5.40 26.94 -19.15
C THR A 6 4.03 26.34 -19.40
N ALA A 7 3.97 25.26 -20.15
CA ALA A 7 2.75 24.46 -20.31
C ALA A 7 2.49 23.68 -19.01
N ASP A 8 1.32 23.87 -18.49
CA ASP A 8 0.69 23.23 -17.35
C ASP A 8 0.42 21.75 -17.67
N THR A 9 1.14 20.84 -17.02
CA THR A 9 0.95 19.38 -17.14
C THR A 9 0.45 18.75 -15.81
N ALA A 10 -0.38 19.48 -15.07
CA ALA A 10 -1.02 18.96 -13.86
C ALA A 10 -2.45 18.46 -14.17
N GLY A 11 -2.61 17.30 -14.82
CA GLY A 11 -3.95 16.91 -15.23
C GLY A 11 -4.34 15.43 -15.26
N THR A 12 -3.47 14.49 -14.89
CA THR A 12 -3.79 13.07 -15.13
C THR A 12 -3.67 12.11 -13.93
N ALA A 13 -3.00 12.46 -12.85
CA ALA A 13 -2.89 11.58 -11.67
C ALA A 13 -4.08 11.65 -10.71
N GLU A 14 -4.87 12.74 -10.72
CA GLU A 14 -6.02 12.91 -9.82
C GLU A 14 -7.24 12.03 -10.16
N THR A 15 -7.33 11.49 -11.36
CA THR A 15 -8.59 10.86 -11.84
C THR A 15 -8.72 9.39 -11.48
N VAL A 16 -7.64 8.63 -11.28
CA VAL A 16 -7.72 7.19 -11.03
C VAL A 16 -8.01 6.89 -9.56
N GLY A 17 -7.36 7.57 -8.62
CA GLY A 17 -7.59 7.38 -7.17
C GLY A 17 -8.99 7.81 -6.73
N THR A 18 -9.53 8.89 -7.29
CA THR A 18 -10.86 9.40 -6.95
C THR A 18 -12.01 8.55 -7.51
N ALA A 19 -11.81 7.88 -8.65
CA ALA A 19 -12.82 6.97 -9.23
C ALA A 19 -12.94 5.69 -8.40
N ALA A 20 -11.84 5.09 -7.97
CA ALA A 20 -11.85 3.89 -7.13
C ALA A 20 -12.46 4.15 -5.74
N ALA A 21 -12.11 5.26 -5.10
CA ALA A 21 -12.69 5.67 -3.82
C ALA A 21 -14.21 5.91 -3.91
N SER A 22 -14.69 6.49 -5.02
CA SER A 22 -16.12 6.72 -5.23
C SER A 22 -16.91 5.41 -5.47
N ASP A 23 -16.25 4.38 -5.98
CA ASP A 23 -16.87 3.07 -6.21
C ASP A 23 -16.99 2.28 -4.90
N ILE A 24 -15.95 2.30 -4.07
CA ILE A 24 -15.97 1.67 -2.74
C ILE A 24 -17.08 2.30 -1.88
N THR A 25 -17.16 3.63 -1.85
CA THR A 25 -18.21 4.35 -1.09
C THR A 25 -19.61 3.92 -1.55
N ARG A 26 -19.85 3.84 -2.86
CA ARG A 26 -21.15 3.38 -3.39
C ARG A 26 -21.48 1.93 -3.03
N GLN A 27 -20.49 1.03 -3.02
CA GLN A 27 -20.68 -0.36 -2.61
C GLN A 27 -21.03 -0.48 -1.13
N VAL A 28 -20.33 0.28 -0.28
CA VAL A 28 -20.60 0.33 1.17
C VAL A 28 -21.99 0.91 1.44
N ASP A 29 -22.37 2.01 0.79
CA ASP A 29 -23.68 2.61 0.94
C ASP A 29 -24.80 1.63 0.56
N ALA A 30 -24.62 0.88 -0.54
CA ALA A 30 -25.57 -0.14 -0.97
C ALA A 30 -25.69 -1.35 0.01
N LEU A 31 -24.59 -1.66 0.74
CA LEU A 31 -24.62 -2.67 1.80
C LEU A 31 -25.33 -2.14 3.05
N LEU A 32 -25.07 -0.90 3.44
CA LEU A 32 -25.66 -0.26 4.61
C LEU A 32 -27.16 -0.01 4.43
N ASP A 33 -27.61 0.31 3.22
CA ASP A 33 -29.04 0.49 2.92
C ASP A 33 -29.88 -0.79 3.10
N ARG A 34 -29.24 -1.95 3.11
CA ARG A 34 -29.89 -3.25 3.37
C ARG A 34 -29.90 -3.61 4.85
N SER A 35 -29.24 -2.85 5.71
CA SER A 35 -29.20 -3.09 7.15
C SER A 35 -30.48 -2.59 7.79
N THR A 36 -31.12 -3.44 8.59
CA THR A 36 -32.34 -3.10 9.36
C THR A 36 -32.04 -2.21 10.56
N ASP A 37 -30.78 -2.18 11.04
CA ASP A 37 -30.34 -1.41 12.21
C ASP A 37 -29.56 -0.13 11.78
N GLY A 38 -29.94 0.44 10.66
CA GLY A 38 -29.25 1.43 9.86
C GLY A 38 -28.32 2.40 10.59
N ILE A 39 -27.10 2.46 10.15
CA ILE A 39 -26.26 3.63 10.37
C ILE A 39 -26.90 4.79 9.60
N VAL A 40 -27.49 5.76 10.33
CA VAL A 40 -28.06 6.96 9.72
C VAL A 40 -26.90 7.86 9.30
N MET A 41 -26.65 7.91 7.99
CA MET A 41 -25.66 8.81 7.40
C MET A 41 -26.40 9.97 6.71
N ASP A 42 -26.67 11.03 7.46
CA ASP A 42 -27.39 12.23 6.99
C ASP A 42 -26.75 12.95 5.79
N SER A 43 -25.55 12.55 5.39
CA SER A 43 -24.77 13.28 4.40
C SER A 43 -24.31 12.44 3.20
N ARG A 44 -24.94 11.30 2.92
CA ARG A 44 -24.55 10.34 1.85
C ARG A 44 -24.37 11.00 0.49
N ASP A 45 -25.22 11.95 0.14
CA ASP A 45 -25.21 12.61 -1.17
C ASP A 45 -24.30 13.85 -1.22
N ARG A 46 -23.67 14.22 -0.10
CA ARG A 46 -22.83 15.40 0.00
C ARG A 46 -21.37 15.03 0.15
N ARG A 47 -20.53 15.64 -0.69
CA ARG A 47 -19.09 15.42 -0.70
C ARG A 47 -18.35 16.47 0.12
N ALA A 48 -17.23 16.07 0.72
CA ALA A 48 -16.25 17.01 1.23
C ALA A 48 -15.67 17.85 0.08
N VAL A 49 -15.47 19.14 0.32
CA VAL A 49 -14.91 20.07 -0.66
C VAL A 49 -13.61 20.65 -0.15
N VAL A 50 -12.53 20.45 -0.89
CA VAL A 50 -11.23 21.07 -0.59
C VAL A 50 -11.32 22.56 -0.95
N LEU A 51 -11.24 23.42 0.07
CA LEU A 51 -11.30 24.89 -0.09
C LEU A 51 -9.92 25.48 -0.39
N SER A 52 -8.87 24.91 0.22
CA SER A 52 -7.49 25.31 -0.05
C SER A 52 -6.54 24.18 0.29
N ARG A 53 -5.40 24.15 -0.40
CA ARG A 53 -4.31 23.21 -0.25
C ARG A 53 -2.99 23.96 -0.34
N GLN A 54 -2.08 23.69 0.56
CA GLN A 54 -0.74 24.30 0.57
C GLN A 54 0.27 23.26 1.01
N THR A 55 1.31 23.01 0.21
CA THR A 55 2.48 22.22 0.64
C THR A 55 3.24 23.04 1.68
N VAL A 56 3.38 22.50 2.89
CA VAL A 56 4.07 23.15 4.02
C VAL A 56 5.41 22.49 4.34
N TYR A 57 5.65 21.31 3.81
CA TYR A 57 6.94 20.61 3.85
C TYR A 57 7.09 19.82 2.56
N GLN A 58 8.29 19.84 1.98
CA GLN A 58 8.67 19.02 0.85
C GLN A 58 9.93 18.25 1.19
N GLY A 59 9.80 16.92 1.25
CA GLY A 59 10.86 16.00 1.64
C GLY A 59 11.33 15.11 0.49
N ALA A 60 12.29 14.25 0.80
CA ALA A 60 12.78 13.26 -0.17
C ALA A 60 11.85 12.05 -0.31
N VAL A 61 11.13 11.70 0.78
CA VAL A 61 10.27 10.50 0.84
C VAL A 61 8.80 10.87 0.81
N PHE A 62 8.41 11.96 1.47
CA PHE A 62 7.01 12.41 1.51
C PHE A 62 6.93 13.93 1.61
N ASP A 63 5.80 14.48 1.18
CA ASP A 63 5.44 15.88 1.36
C ASP A 63 4.38 16.01 2.44
N VAL A 64 4.20 17.21 3.01
CA VAL A 64 3.09 17.51 3.90
C VAL A 64 2.28 18.65 3.32
N GLU A 65 0.98 18.41 3.15
CA GLU A 65 0.01 19.42 2.76
C GLU A 65 -0.84 19.85 3.95
N ASP A 66 -1.09 21.14 4.06
CA ASP A 66 -2.09 21.73 4.97
C ASP A 66 -3.34 22.12 4.17
N MET A 67 -4.48 21.58 4.56
CA MET A 67 -5.72 21.67 3.81
C MET A 67 -6.83 22.27 4.65
N ARG A 68 -7.67 23.10 4.01
CA ARG A 68 -8.98 23.49 4.55
C ARG A 68 -10.08 22.78 3.75
N ILE A 69 -10.95 22.10 4.46
CA ILE A 69 -11.95 21.21 3.85
C ILE A 69 -13.32 21.57 4.43
N ALA A 70 -14.30 21.81 3.58
CA ALA A 70 -15.69 21.90 3.99
C ALA A 70 -16.29 20.49 4.02
N LEU A 71 -16.65 20.04 5.22
CA LEU A 71 -17.35 18.78 5.43
C LEU A 71 -18.87 19.04 5.53
N PRO A 72 -19.70 18.17 4.95
CA PRO A 72 -21.16 18.27 5.13
C PRO A 72 -21.50 18.10 6.62
N ALA A 73 -22.42 18.95 7.09
CA ALA A 73 -23.01 18.87 8.42
C ALA A 73 -24.52 18.66 8.31
N GLY A 74 -25.18 18.28 9.40
CA GLY A 74 -26.63 18.11 9.43
C GLY A 74 -27.39 19.38 9.00
N GLY A 75 -28.62 19.21 8.51
CA GLY A 75 -29.49 20.35 8.14
C GLY A 75 -29.14 21.09 6.84
N GLY A 76 -28.17 20.62 6.05
CA GLY A 76 -27.77 21.31 4.81
C GLY A 76 -26.55 22.22 4.97
N ASP A 77 -26.04 22.40 6.17
CA ASP A 77 -24.88 23.21 6.50
C ASP A 77 -23.56 22.50 6.16
N SER A 78 -22.44 23.23 6.27
CA SER A 78 -21.08 22.68 6.19
C SER A 78 -20.23 23.24 7.32
N VAL A 79 -19.28 22.44 7.79
CA VAL A 79 -18.26 22.85 8.75
C VAL A 79 -16.89 22.84 8.08
N THR A 80 -16.14 23.92 8.23
CA THR A 80 -14.76 23.96 7.72
C THR A 80 -13.80 23.41 8.77
N VAL A 81 -13.04 22.40 8.38
CA VAL A 81 -11.97 21.80 9.18
C VAL A 81 -10.62 22.05 8.54
N ARG A 82 -9.56 22.09 9.36
CA ARG A 82 -8.17 22.07 8.91
C ARG A 82 -7.59 20.68 9.14
N ARG A 83 -6.89 20.15 8.12
CA ARG A 83 -6.23 18.84 8.19
C ARG A 83 -4.86 18.95 7.53
N GLN A 84 -3.90 18.16 8.02
CA GLN A 84 -2.64 17.92 7.35
C GLN A 84 -2.65 16.48 6.83
N VAL A 85 -2.01 16.28 5.68
CA VAL A 85 -1.83 14.97 5.06
C VAL A 85 -0.38 14.81 4.60
N CYS A 86 0.20 13.64 4.89
CA CYS A 86 1.45 13.21 4.29
C CYS A 86 1.14 12.64 2.90
N ARG A 87 1.73 13.22 1.85
CA ARG A 87 1.67 12.73 0.49
C ARG A 87 2.81 11.76 0.26
N HIS A 88 2.51 10.54 -0.10
CA HIS A 88 3.47 9.47 -0.24
C HIS A 88 3.16 8.64 -1.48
N ALA A 89 4.20 8.12 -2.15
CA ALA A 89 4.01 7.20 -3.25
C ALA A 89 3.30 5.92 -2.76
N PRO A 90 2.49 5.26 -3.60
CA PRO A 90 1.99 3.94 -3.29
C PRO A 90 3.14 2.93 -3.18
N CYS A 91 2.91 1.82 -2.49
CA CYS A 91 3.90 0.78 -2.32
C CYS A 91 3.32 -0.61 -2.62
N VAL A 92 4.21 -1.58 -2.80
CA VAL A 92 3.89 -3.00 -2.82
C VAL A 92 4.44 -3.67 -1.56
N VAL A 93 3.70 -4.66 -1.03
CA VAL A 93 4.11 -5.48 0.11
C VAL A 93 3.86 -6.94 -0.22
N MET A 94 4.89 -7.77 -0.16
CA MET A 94 4.87 -9.12 -0.71
C MET A 94 5.18 -10.18 0.34
N LEU A 95 4.24 -11.07 0.63
CA LEU A 95 4.57 -12.33 1.30
C LEU A 95 5.05 -13.33 0.24
N VAL A 96 6.35 -13.57 0.18
CA VAL A 96 6.97 -14.43 -0.82
C VAL A 96 7.08 -15.86 -0.30
N HIS A 97 6.46 -16.81 -1.00
CA HIS A 97 6.39 -18.23 -0.65
C HIS A 97 7.08 -19.08 -1.70
N ASP A 98 8.13 -19.80 -1.33
CA ASP A 98 8.72 -20.87 -2.15
C ASP A 98 7.88 -22.13 -2.02
N GLU A 99 7.06 -22.46 -3.03
CA GLU A 99 6.17 -23.62 -2.98
C GLU A 99 6.93 -24.96 -2.86
N ALA A 100 8.09 -25.06 -3.48
CA ALA A 100 8.85 -26.32 -3.50
C ALA A 100 9.45 -26.66 -2.13
N ARG A 101 9.83 -25.65 -1.34
CA ARG A 101 10.46 -25.83 -0.03
C ARG A 101 9.53 -25.53 1.14
N ASP A 102 8.32 -25.00 0.89
CA ASP A 102 7.38 -24.44 1.88
C ASP A 102 8.08 -23.45 2.82
N LEU A 103 8.84 -22.51 2.23
CA LEU A 103 9.56 -21.46 2.95
C LEU A 103 9.03 -20.09 2.55
N TYR A 104 9.11 -19.15 3.48
CA TYR A 104 8.69 -17.77 3.32
C TYR A 104 9.87 -16.83 3.46
N LEU A 105 9.90 -15.77 2.69
CA LEU A 105 10.92 -14.74 2.80
C LEU A 105 10.52 -13.74 3.89
N LEU A 106 11.44 -13.53 4.82
CA LEU A 106 11.32 -12.57 5.92
C LEU A 106 12.46 -11.58 5.81
N GLU A 107 12.17 -10.32 6.08
CA GLU A 107 13.16 -9.24 6.10
C GLU A 107 13.31 -8.62 7.46
N ARG A 108 14.46 -7.98 7.64
CA ARG A 108 14.79 -7.16 8.80
C ARG A 108 15.44 -5.88 8.32
N GLU A 109 14.88 -4.75 8.72
CA GLU A 109 15.32 -3.42 8.32
C GLU A 109 15.17 -2.43 9.47
N TYR A 110 16.03 -1.40 9.50
CA TYR A 110 15.85 -0.29 10.43
C TYR A 110 14.71 0.60 10.01
N ARG A 111 13.72 0.78 10.88
CA ARG A 111 12.54 1.62 10.65
C ARG A 111 12.59 2.86 11.54
N VAL A 112 12.85 4.02 10.90
CA VAL A 112 13.04 5.31 11.60
C VAL A 112 11.82 5.70 12.46
N GLY A 113 10.61 5.37 12.04
CA GLY A 113 9.39 5.71 12.79
C GLY A 113 9.24 4.98 14.12
N SER A 114 9.82 3.77 14.24
CA SER A 114 9.81 2.98 15.48
C SER A 114 11.16 2.99 16.21
N ASP A 115 12.22 3.48 15.58
CA ASP A 115 13.62 3.43 16.07
C ASP A 115 14.08 1.99 16.36
N LEU A 116 13.67 1.04 15.53
CA LEU A 116 13.95 -0.38 15.69
C LEU A 116 14.41 -1.03 14.38
N PHE A 117 15.24 -2.08 14.49
CA PHE A 117 15.37 -3.07 13.44
C PHE A 117 14.16 -3.98 13.48
N ALA A 118 13.15 -3.64 12.66
CA ALA A 118 11.87 -4.35 12.61
C ALA A 118 11.92 -5.51 11.61
N TYR A 119 11.14 -6.55 11.91
CA TYR A 119 10.87 -7.62 10.98
C TYR A 119 9.64 -7.30 10.14
N GLY A 120 9.72 -7.58 8.86
CA GLY A 120 8.67 -7.34 7.87
C GLY A 120 8.75 -8.27 6.68
N LEU A 121 8.04 -7.91 5.65
CA LEU A 121 8.05 -8.58 4.36
C LEU A 121 8.71 -7.67 3.33
N PRO A 122 9.25 -8.20 2.22
CA PRO A 122 9.71 -7.40 1.08
C PRO A 122 8.67 -6.36 0.67
N ALA A 123 9.09 -5.13 0.51
CA ALA A 123 8.19 -4.01 0.23
C ALA A 123 8.96 -2.82 -0.34
N GLY A 124 8.42 -2.18 -1.36
CA GLY A 124 9.04 -0.98 -1.91
C GLY A 124 8.05 -0.04 -2.56
N LEU A 125 8.53 1.13 -2.96
CA LEU A 125 7.71 2.16 -3.60
C LEU A 125 7.46 1.82 -5.06
N MET A 126 6.28 2.16 -5.53
CA MET A 126 5.95 2.07 -6.95
C MET A 126 6.41 3.32 -7.68
N ASP A 127 6.97 3.14 -8.87
CA ASP A 127 7.24 4.23 -9.79
C ASP A 127 5.94 4.77 -10.40
N ASP A 128 5.99 6.01 -10.91
CA ASP A 128 4.83 6.65 -11.54
C ASP A 128 4.31 5.84 -12.73
N GLY A 129 3.07 5.33 -12.61
CA GLY A 129 2.42 4.55 -13.65
C GLY A 129 2.90 3.11 -13.76
N GLU A 130 3.72 2.64 -12.83
CA GLU A 130 4.19 1.26 -12.78
C GLU A 130 3.02 0.32 -12.43
N ASP A 131 3.00 -0.85 -13.08
CA ASP A 131 2.05 -1.92 -12.75
C ASP A 131 2.42 -2.59 -11.42
N VAL A 132 1.41 -2.96 -10.62
CA VAL A 132 1.60 -3.50 -9.27
C VAL A 132 2.45 -4.78 -9.26
N GLU A 133 2.23 -5.69 -10.22
CA GLU A 133 3.01 -6.93 -10.29
C GLU A 133 4.43 -6.67 -10.78
N GLN A 134 4.63 -5.68 -11.66
CA GLN A 134 5.96 -5.27 -12.11
C GLN A 134 6.75 -4.63 -10.97
N ALA A 135 6.15 -3.74 -10.19
CA ALA A 135 6.76 -3.18 -8.99
C ALA A 135 7.17 -4.28 -8.01
N ALA A 136 6.28 -5.24 -7.75
CA ALA A 136 6.56 -6.36 -6.86
C ALA A 136 7.74 -7.23 -7.35
N LEU A 137 7.84 -7.49 -8.65
CA LEU A 137 8.95 -8.25 -9.23
C LEU A 137 10.28 -7.49 -9.17
N ARG A 138 10.25 -6.17 -9.41
CA ARG A 138 11.41 -5.29 -9.36
C ARG A 138 11.97 -5.24 -7.94
N GLU A 139 11.14 -4.89 -6.97
CA GLU A 139 11.53 -4.79 -5.56
C GLU A 139 12.03 -6.13 -5.01
N LEU A 140 11.35 -7.24 -5.31
CA LEU A 140 11.79 -8.56 -4.92
C LEU A 140 13.20 -8.88 -5.44
N ALA A 141 13.48 -8.52 -6.70
CA ALA A 141 14.78 -8.75 -7.30
C ALA A 141 15.87 -7.83 -6.70
N GLU A 142 15.56 -6.58 -6.42
CA GLU A 142 16.48 -5.58 -5.89
C GLU A 142 16.87 -5.89 -4.44
N GLU A 143 15.89 -6.06 -3.55
CA GLU A 143 16.12 -6.27 -2.13
C GLU A 143 16.65 -7.69 -1.81
N THR A 144 16.18 -8.70 -2.52
CA THR A 144 16.43 -10.10 -2.13
C THR A 144 17.27 -10.89 -3.12
N GLY A 145 17.36 -10.42 -4.36
CA GLY A 145 17.98 -11.16 -5.46
C GLY A 145 17.15 -12.34 -5.95
N VAL A 146 15.91 -12.49 -5.52
CA VAL A 146 14.99 -13.56 -5.95
C VAL A 146 14.30 -13.14 -7.24
N VAL A 147 14.46 -13.95 -8.29
CA VAL A 147 13.89 -13.65 -9.61
C VAL A 147 13.10 -14.86 -10.12
N PRO A 148 11.77 -14.75 -10.29
CA PRO A 148 10.97 -15.80 -10.91
C PRO A 148 11.42 -16.11 -12.33
N VAL A 149 11.36 -17.40 -12.74
CA VAL A 149 11.82 -17.85 -14.05
C VAL A 149 10.68 -18.42 -14.88
N GLY A 150 10.46 -17.80 -16.07
CA GLY A 150 9.40 -18.16 -17.01
C GLY A 150 8.04 -17.59 -16.62
N GLN A 151 7.07 -17.68 -17.54
CA GLN A 151 5.73 -17.11 -17.36
C GLN A 151 4.96 -17.73 -16.17
N ASP A 152 5.21 -19.01 -15.88
CA ASP A 152 4.57 -19.72 -14.77
C ASP A 152 5.46 -19.78 -13.52
N GLY A 153 6.52 -18.96 -13.45
CA GLY A 153 7.48 -18.95 -12.35
C GLY A 153 6.90 -18.43 -11.03
N VAL A 154 5.88 -17.61 -11.09
CA VAL A 154 5.19 -17.01 -9.94
C VAL A 154 3.69 -16.98 -10.16
N ILE A 155 2.92 -17.11 -9.09
CA ILE A 155 1.49 -16.80 -9.04
C ILE A 155 1.30 -15.66 -8.04
N PHE A 156 0.54 -14.65 -8.45
CA PHE A 156 0.13 -13.54 -7.59
C PHE A 156 -1.24 -13.83 -6.97
N ASP A 157 -1.31 -13.83 -5.65
CA ASP A 157 -2.56 -13.84 -4.88
C ASP A 157 -2.73 -12.44 -4.27
N HIS A 158 -3.55 -11.61 -4.93
CA HIS A 158 -3.79 -10.24 -4.52
C HIS A 158 -4.69 -10.20 -3.28
N VAL A 159 -4.15 -9.72 -2.17
CA VAL A 159 -4.89 -9.54 -0.91
C VAL A 159 -5.77 -8.30 -0.97
N GLY A 160 -5.25 -7.21 -1.55
CA GLY A 160 -5.95 -5.95 -1.75
C GLY A 160 -5.05 -4.73 -1.63
N ALA A 161 -5.64 -3.56 -1.82
CA ALA A 161 -4.98 -2.27 -1.64
C ALA A 161 -5.58 -1.56 -0.41
N PHE A 162 -4.72 -1.16 0.53
CA PHE A 162 -5.12 -0.59 1.81
C PHE A 162 -4.30 0.65 2.14
N TYR A 163 -4.94 1.67 2.71
CA TYR A 163 -4.21 2.80 3.25
C TYR A 163 -3.50 2.41 4.54
N SER A 164 -2.20 2.68 4.64
CA SER A 164 -1.41 2.42 5.85
C SER A 164 -1.89 3.25 7.04
N SER A 165 -2.35 4.47 6.79
CA SER A 165 -2.88 5.40 7.80
C SER A 165 -3.75 6.48 7.15
N GLU A 166 -4.96 6.13 6.67
CA GLU A 166 -5.86 7.00 5.91
C GLU A 166 -6.27 8.32 6.61
N GLY A 167 -6.15 8.37 7.93
CA GLY A 167 -6.39 9.60 8.70
C GLY A 167 -5.24 10.63 8.61
N MET A 168 -4.07 10.24 8.08
CA MET A 168 -2.87 11.05 8.11
C MET A 168 -2.07 11.01 6.80
N SER A 169 -2.10 9.89 6.07
CA SER A 169 -1.30 9.68 4.85
C SER A 169 -2.19 9.12 3.74
N ASP A 170 -1.82 9.40 2.49
CA ASP A 170 -2.39 8.75 1.31
C ASP A 170 -1.53 7.59 0.77
N GLU A 171 -0.57 7.11 1.56
CA GLU A 171 0.19 5.91 1.23
C GLU A 171 -0.76 4.72 1.05
N LEU A 172 -0.83 4.21 -0.18
CA LEU A 172 -1.63 3.05 -0.56
C LEU A 172 -0.71 1.83 -0.70
N ALA A 173 -0.88 0.85 0.19
CA ALA A 173 -0.14 -0.40 0.14
C ALA A 173 -0.90 -1.45 -0.68
N ASN A 174 -0.31 -1.90 -1.78
CA ASN A 174 -0.79 -3.03 -2.58
C ASN A 174 -0.20 -4.32 -2.01
N ILE A 175 -1.03 -5.11 -1.34
CA ILE A 175 -0.60 -6.28 -0.58
C ILE A 175 -0.90 -7.55 -1.37
N MET A 176 0.09 -8.46 -1.43
CA MET A 176 -0.04 -9.72 -2.15
C MET A 176 0.74 -10.86 -1.50
N VAL A 177 0.38 -12.10 -1.85
CA VAL A 177 1.20 -13.28 -1.66
C VAL A 177 1.75 -13.72 -3.01
N MET A 178 3.06 -13.87 -3.11
CA MET A 178 3.75 -14.34 -4.32
C MET A 178 4.16 -15.79 -4.13
N HIS A 179 3.49 -16.72 -4.80
CA HIS A 179 3.84 -18.14 -4.76
C HIS A 179 4.85 -18.46 -5.87
N LEU A 180 6.10 -18.68 -5.47
CA LEU A 180 7.20 -18.98 -6.39
C LEU A 180 7.21 -20.48 -6.70
N ARG A 181 7.01 -20.81 -7.97
CA ARG A 181 7.13 -22.18 -8.50
C ARG A 181 8.53 -22.47 -9.03
N ARG A 182 9.13 -21.47 -9.67
CA ARG A 182 10.49 -21.53 -10.21
C ARG A 182 11.14 -20.18 -10.07
N TRP A 183 12.32 -20.14 -9.52
CA TRP A 183 13.08 -18.90 -9.36
C TRP A 183 14.58 -19.17 -9.34
N GLU A 184 15.36 -18.15 -9.58
CA GLU A 184 16.82 -18.14 -9.48
C GLU A 184 17.28 -17.02 -8.55
N SER A 185 18.50 -17.16 -8.03
CA SER A 185 19.14 -16.11 -7.24
C SER A 185 20.02 -15.25 -8.14
N ARG A 186 19.88 -13.93 -8.02
CA ARG A 186 20.74 -12.94 -8.66
C ARG A 186 21.40 -12.04 -7.61
N PRO A 187 22.49 -11.33 -7.98
CA PRO A 187 23.04 -10.31 -7.10
C PRO A 187 21.97 -9.25 -6.76
N ARG A 188 21.91 -8.90 -5.48
CA ARG A 188 21.03 -7.82 -4.99
C ARG A 188 21.52 -6.46 -5.49
N ARG A 189 20.62 -5.51 -5.62
CA ARG A 189 20.89 -4.15 -6.04
C ARG A 189 20.19 -3.17 -5.11
N PHE A 190 20.75 -3.00 -3.93
CA PHE A 190 20.26 -1.99 -2.97
C PHE A 190 20.59 -0.58 -3.45
N ASP A 191 19.73 0.35 -3.12
CA ASP A 191 20.09 1.75 -3.11
C ASP A 191 21.16 2.01 -2.03
N PRO A 192 22.04 3.02 -2.20
CA PRO A 192 23.19 3.24 -1.33
C PRO A 192 22.84 3.43 0.15
N ASP A 193 21.62 3.79 0.47
CA ASP A 193 21.08 4.05 1.81
C ASP A 193 20.15 2.93 2.33
N GLU A 194 19.92 1.88 1.54
CA GLU A 194 19.14 0.72 1.95
C GLU A 194 20.00 -0.36 2.60
N HIS A 195 19.56 -0.84 3.75
CA HIS A 195 20.18 -1.93 4.52
C HIS A 195 19.13 -2.95 4.94
N VAL A 196 18.77 -3.83 4.01
CA VAL A 196 17.79 -4.90 4.22
C VAL A 196 18.49 -6.24 4.34
N GLU A 197 18.22 -6.96 5.43
CA GLU A 197 18.62 -8.36 5.60
C GLU A 197 17.42 -9.24 5.31
N SER A 198 17.57 -10.28 4.50
CA SER A 198 16.48 -11.22 4.20
C SER A 198 16.88 -12.65 4.46
N ALA A 199 15.92 -13.50 4.86
CA ALA A 199 16.11 -14.91 5.11
C ALA A 199 14.87 -15.74 4.78
N TRP A 200 15.09 -16.95 4.27
CA TRP A 200 14.03 -17.95 4.11
C TRP A 200 13.73 -18.61 5.45
N VAL A 201 12.46 -18.58 5.86
CA VAL A 201 11.98 -19.14 7.13
C VAL A 201 10.81 -20.08 6.91
N THR A 202 10.63 -21.03 7.82
CA THR A 202 9.43 -21.88 7.81
C THR A 202 8.19 -21.09 8.24
N TRP A 203 7.00 -21.57 7.90
CA TRP A 203 5.75 -21.00 8.38
C TRP A 203 5.70 -20.85 9.90
N ARG A 204 6.21 -21.87 10.63
CA ARG A 204 6.25 -21.82 12.09
C ARG A 204 7.13 -20.69 12.62
N GLN A 205 8.28 -20.46 12.00
CA GLN A 205 9.16 -19.34 12.35
C GLN A 205 8.51 -18.00 12.03
N LEU A 206 7.98 -17.83 10.81
CA LEU A 206 7.28 -16.61 10.41
C LEU A 206 6.14 -16.27 11.37
N ALA A 207 5.31 -17.25 11.71
CA ALA A 207 4.19 -17.07 12.62
C ALA A 207 4.60 -16.73 14.07
N GLY A 208 5.86 -16.97 14.44
CA GLY A 208 6.44 -16.65 15.75
C GLY A 208 7.19 -15.33 15.81
N VAL A 209 7.45 -14.67 14.67
CA VAL A 209 8.15 -13.38 14.62
C VAL A 209 7.21 -12.24 15.05
N PRO A 210 7.63 -11.32 15.92
CA PRO A 210 6.85 -10.15 16.28
C PRO A 210 6.90 -9.10 15.17
N VAL A 211 6.13 -9.30 14.10
CA VAL A 211 5.98 -8.33 13.01
C VAL A 211 5.10 -7.18 13.48
N THR A 212 5.59 -5.94 13.32
CA THR A 212 4.90 -4.72 13.77
C THR A 212 4.30 -3.91 12.61
N ALA A 213 4.72 -4.15 11.37
CA ALA A 213 4.16 -3.50 10.19
C ALA A 213 2.78 -4.07 9.87
N SER A 214 1.73 -3.24 9.92
CA SER A 214 0.34 -3.65 9.68
C SER A 214 0.13 -4.33 8.32
N ASN A 215 0.76 -3.79 7.27
CA ASN A 215 0.67 -4.32 5.91
C ASN A 215 1.22 -5.75 5.82
N SER A 216 2.38 -6.01 6.45
CA SER A 216 2.95 -7.35 6.57
C SER A 216 2.05 -8.31 7.37
N VAL A 217 1.45 -7.82 8.46
CA VAL A 217 0.50 -8.63 9.26
C VAL A 217 -0.72 -9.01 8.43
N ILE A 218 -1.25 -8.12 7.60
CA ILE A 218 -2.39 -8.41 6.72
C ILE A 218 -2.06 -9.56 5.75
N ALA A 219 -0.91 -9.50 5.07
CA ALA A 219 -0.47 -10.58 4.16
C ALA A 219 -0.30 -11.92 4.89
N ILE A 220 0.34 -11.91 6.07
CA ILE A 220 0.56 -13.11 6.89
C ILE A 220 -0.78 -13.71 7.36
N GLN A 221 -1.75 -12.88 7.78
CA GLN A 221 -3.06 -13.37 8.21
C GLN A 221 -3.87 -13.92 7.02
N HIS A 222 -3.78 -13.28 5.84
CA HIS A 222 -4.40 -13.82 4.63
C HIS A 222 -3.87 -15.22 4.33
N GLU A 223 -2.56 -15.42 4.25
CA GLU A 223 -1.94 -16.72 4.01
C GLU A 223 -2.30 -17.76 5.10
N LYS A 224 -2.38 -17.33 6.36
CA LYS A 224 -2.82 -18.20 7.44
C LYS A 224 -4.23 -18.75 7.21
N ILE A 225 -5.15 -17.90 6.75
CA ILE A 225 -6.52 -18.30 6.41
C ILE A 225 -6.51 -19.27 5.23
N GLN A 226 -5.76 -18.96 4.16
CA GLN A 226 -5.63 -19.85 2.99
C GLN A 226 -5.08 -21.22 3.36
N ARG A 227 -4.05 -21.27 4.23
CA ARG A 227 -3.47 -22.55 4.71
C ARG A 227 -4.45 -23.37 5.56
N ILE A 228 -5.36 -22.73 6.28
CA ILE A 228 -6.42 -23.41 7.05
C ILE A 228 -7.46 -24.00 6.08
N LEU A 229 -7.90 -23.23 5.10
CA LEU A 229 -8.91 -23.63 4.13
C LEU A 229 -8.41 -24.81 3.23
N LYS A 230 -7.14 -24.79 2.84
CA LYS A 230 -6.53 -25.89 2.05
C LYS A 230 -6.39 -27.22 2.83
N LYS A 231 -6.56 -27.22 4.16
CA LYS A 231 -6.48 -28.43 5.01
C LYS A 231 -7.85 -29.06 5.28
N GLN A 232 -8.93 -28.43 4.87
CA GLN A 232 -10.30 -28.95 4.95
C GLN A 232 -10.66 -29.71 3.67
#